data_fbc728576757760b0966ccb487fb3474
#
_entry.id   fbc728576757760b0966ccb487fb3474
#
_cell.length_a   1.000
_cell.length_b   1.000
_cell.length_c   1.000
_cell.angle_alpha   90.00
_cell.angle_beta   90.00
_cell.angle_gamma   90.00
#
_symmetry.space_group_name_H-M   'P 1'
#
loop_
_entity.id
_entity.type
_entity.pdbx_description
1 polymer ?
#
loop_
_entity_poly.entity_id
_entity_poly.type
_entity_poly.pdbx_seq_one_letter_code
_entity_poly.pdbx_strand_id
1 'polypeptide(L)'
;MRAMVMDAAGRPLVARDIPMPEPEAGEVRLRIEACGICRTDLHVLDGDLAGPKLPLVLGHEIVGRIEATGAGVTAMSAGQRVGVPWLGSTCGRCRHCLRGAENLCDAPVFTGYTRDGGFAEYCVADARFVFPLPDGGDPVALAPLLCAGLIGYRALKLAGPAERIGLWGFGAAAHILCQ
;
A
#
# COMPACT_ATOMS: atom_id res chain seq x y z
N MET A 1 16.27 -11.91 -0.60
CA MET A 1 14.95 -12.10 0.00
C MET A 1 14.01 -12.79 -1.00
N ARG A 2 13.06 -13.58 -0.52
CA ARG A 2 12.03 -14.18 -1.39
C ARG A 2 10.97 -13.13 -1.75
N ALA A 3 10.52 -13.18 -3.01
CA ALA A 3 9.44 -12.33 -3.51
C ALA A 3 8.62 -13.06 -4.59
N MET A 4 7.37 -12.65 -4.76
CA MET A 4 6.53 -13.05 -5.89
C MET A 4 6.61 -11.97 -6.95
N VAL A 5 7.22 -12.29 -8.08
CA VAL A 5 7.58 -11.32 -9.13
C VAL A 5 6.69 -11.49 -10.35
N MET A 6 6.13 -10.38 -10.82
CA MET A 6 5.43 -10.26 -12.10
C MET A 6 6.43 -9.80 -13.16
N ASP A 7 6.67 -10.64 -14.17
CA ASP A 7 7.55 -10.28 -15.30
C ASP A 7 6.80 -9.60 -16.44
N ALA A 8 5.54 -9.96 -16.63
CA ALA A 8 4.68 -9.40 -17.66
C ALA A 8 3.21 -9.56 -17.26
N ALA A 9 2.37 -8.66 -17.78
CA ALA A 9 0.92 -8.76 -17.63
C ALA A 9 0.38 -10.07 -18.25
N GLY A 10 -0.66 -10.62 -17.64
CA GLY A 10 -1.29 -11.88 -18.06
C GLY A 10 -0.44 -13.13 -17.81
N ARG A 11 0.65 -13.04 -17.05
CA ARG A 11 1.49 -14.18 -16.68
C ARG A 11 1.42 -14.43 -15.17
N PRO A 12 1.50 -15.70 -14.74
CA PRO A 12 1.55 -16.01 -13.31
C PRO A 12 2.75 -15.34 -12.61
N LEU A 13 2.59 -14.99 -11.35
CA LEU A 13 3.69 -14.55 -10.51
C LEU A 13 4.71 -15.69 -10.31
N VAL A 14 5.99 -15.35 -10.31
CA VAL A 14 7.09 -16.30 -10.13
C VAL A 14 7.79 -16.04 -8.80
N ALA A 15 7.87 -17.07 -7.96
CA ALA A 15 8.66 -17.01 -6.73
C ALA A 15 10.16 -16.93 -7.07
N ARG A 16 10.86 -15.90 -6.53
CA ARG A 16 12.30 -15.66 -6.77
C ARG A 16 13.00 -15.16 -5.52
N ASP A 17 14.28 -15.43 -5.48
CA ASP A 17 15.20 -14.72 -4.62
C ASP A 17 15.71 -13.48 -5.36
N ILE A 18 15.45 -12.30 -4.76
CA ILE A 18 15.89 -10.99 -5.25
C ILE A 18 16.77 -10.30 -4.21
N PRO A 19 17.61 -9.32 -4.58
CA PRO A 19 18.35 -8.54 -3.62
C PRO A 19 17.44 -7.90 -2.58
N MET A 20 17.91 -7.80 -1.35
CA MET A 20 17.21 -7.04 -0.31
C MET A 20 17.27 -5.54 -0.67
N PRO A 21 16.13 -4.84 -0.71
CA PRO A 21 16.15 -3.42 -1.03
C PRO A 21 16.71 -2.60 0.13
N GLU A 22 17.49 -1.58 -0.18
CA GLU A 22 18.01 -0.64 0.82
C GLU A 22 17.22 0.68 0.76
N PRO A 23 16.85 1.27 1.93
CA PRO A 23 16.09 2.50 1.96
C PRO A 23 16.98 3.69 1.58
N GLU A 24 16.52 4.50 0.64
CA GLU A 24 17.13 5.77 0.29
C GLU A 24 16.80 6.87 1.31
N ALA A 25 17.32 8.09 1.11
CA ALA A 25 16.98 9.22 1.96
C ALA A 25 15.45 9.49 1.96
N GLY A 26 14.86 9.58 3.16
CA GLY A 26 13.41 9.75 3.34
C GLY A 26 12.59 8.46 3.27
N GLU A 27 13.23 7.30 3.11
CA GLU A 27 12.55 6.01 3.03
C GLU A 27 12.80 5.15 4.27
N VAL A 28 11.94 4.15 4.45
CA VAL A 28 12.07 3.10 5.45
C VAL A 28 12.03 1.73 4.79
N ARG A 29 12.82 0.76 5.29
CA ARG A 29 12.67 -0.65 4.96
C ARG A 29 11.83 -1.32 6.02
N LEU A 30 10.84 -2.10 5.58
CA LEU A 30 9.97 -2.88 6.44
C LEU A 30 10.24 -4.37 6.26
N ARG A 31 10.27 -5.10 7.38
CA ARG A 31 10.03 -6.55 7.38
C ARG A 31 8.53 -6.78 7.41
N ILE A 32 8.01 -7.47 6.41
CA ILE A 32 6.57 -7.65 6.20
C ILE A 32 6.04 -8.74 7.13
N GLU A 33 4.96 -8.44 7.85
CA GLU A 33 4.22 -9.40 8.69
C GLU A 33 3.00 -9.96 7.94
N ALA A 34 2.33 -9.13 7.14
CA ALA A 34 1.22 -9.53 6.27
C ALA A 34 1.09 -8.57 5.09
N CYS A 35 0.61 -9.08 3.97
CA CYS A 35 0.17 -8.26 2.84
C CYS A 35 -1.14 -8.83 2.30
N GLY A 36 -2.19 -8.02 2.28
CA GLY A 36 -3.49 -8.41 1.73
C GLY A 36 -3.45 -8.52 0.22
N ILE A 37 -4.35 -9.33 -0.33
CA ILE A 37 -4.60 -9.45 -1.77
C ILE A 37 -5.87 -8.69 -2.11
N CYS A 38 -5.76 -7.69 -2.98
CA CYS A 38 -6.85 -6.84 -3.42
C CYS A 38 -7.21 -7.13 -4.87
N ARG A 39 -8.39 -6.71 -5.29
CA ARG A 39 -8.80 -6.76 -6.70
C ARG A 39 -7.85 -5.96 -7.61
N THR A 40 -7.26 -4.89 -7.10
CA THR A 40 -6.28 -4.08 -7.82
C THR A 40 -5.04 -4.88 -8.21
N ASP A 41 -4.56 -5.80 -7.36
CA ASP A 41 -3.42 -6.66 -7.70
C ASP A 41 -3.75 -7.54 -8.91
N LEU A 42 -4.99 -8.03 -9.02
CA LEU A 42 -5.46 -8.78 -10.19
C LEU A 42 -5.54 -7.86 -11.42
N HIS A 43 -6.04 -6.64 -11.29
CA HIS A 43 -6.07 -5.68 -12.41
C HIS A 43 -4.66 -5.36 -12.95
N VAL A 44 -3.67 -5.23 -12.06
CA VAL A 44 -2.27 -5.06 -12.49
C VAL A 44 -1.76 -6.32 -13.19
N LEU A 45 -2.02 -7.50 -12.60
CA LEU A 45 -1.58 -8.79 -13.14
C LEU A 45 -2.22 -9.07 -14.50
N ASP A 46 -3.50 -8.79 -14.67
CA ASP A 46 -4.26 -9.02 -15.90
C ASP A 46 -3.90 -7.99 -17.00
N GLY A 47 -3.25 -6.87 -16.65
CA GLY A 47 -2.87 -5.81 -17.59
C GLY A 47 -3.95 -4.78 -17.86
N ASP A 48 -4.97 -4.70 -17.00
CA ASP A 48 -6.03 -3.69 -17.08
C ASP A 48 -5.51 -2.28 -16.82
N LEU A 49 -4.38 -2.16 -16.11
CA LEU A 49 -3.72 -0.89 -15.79
C LEU A 49 -2.45 -0.74 -16.64
N ALA A 50 -2.37 0.38 -17.37
CA ALA A 50 -1.26 0.63 -18.30
C ALA A 50 0.03 1.11 -17.60
N GLY A 51 1.19 0.60 -18.05
CA GLY A 51 2.50 1.10 -17.64
C GLY A 51 2.97 0.72 -16.23
N PRO A 52 2.75 -0.54 -15.75
CA PRO A 52 3.37 -0.97 -14.50
C PRO A 52 4.90 -0.96 -14.63
N LYS A 53 5.59 -0.77 -13.50
CA LYS A 53 7.02 -1.12 -13.42
C LYS A 53 7.16 -2.62 -13.71
N LEU A 54 8.15 -3.00 -14.52
CA LEU A 54 8.47 -4.42 -14.76
C LEU A 54 10.00 -4.63 -14.66
N PRO A 55 10.48 -5.74 -14.06
CA PRO A 55 9.70 -6.66 -13.24
C PRO A 55 9.15 -5.98 -12.00
N LEU A 56 8.04 -6.50 -11.44
CA LEU A 56 7.30 -5.87 -10.33
C LEU A 56 6.97 -6.88 -9.23
N VAL A 57 7.13 -6.48 -7.99
CA VAL A 57 6.52 -7.13 -6.83
C VAL A 57 5.19 -6.44 -6.53
N LEU A 58 4.07 -7.18 -6.62
CA LEU A 58 2.72 -6.68 -6.32
C LEU A 58 2.48 -6.53 -4.81
N GLY A 59 1.28 -6.12 -4.42
CA GLY A 59 0.82 -6.02 -3.03
C GLY A 59 0.93 -4.62 -2.46
N HIS A 60 -0.19 -4.08 -1.97
CA HIS A 60 -0.30 -2.70 -1.46
C HIS A 60 -1.13 -2.59 -0.17
N GLU A 61 -1.41 -3.69 0.47
CA GLU A 61 -2.05 -3.76 1.79
C GLU A 61 -1.03 -4.31 2.79
N ILE A 62 0.05 -3.56 3.04
CA ILE A 62 1.24 -4.05 3.74
C ILE A 62 1.19 -3.69 5.21
N VAL A 63 1.28 -4.68 6.08
CA VAL A 63 1.56 -4.51 7.51
C VAL A 63 2.95 -5.09 7.78
N GLY A 64 3.79 -4.33 8.47
CA GLY A 64 5.15 -4.77 8.78
C GLY A 64 5.79 -3.95 9.89
N ARG A 65 7.04 -4.28 10.19
CA ARG A 65 7.85 -3.54 11.15
C ARG A 65 9.04 -2.90 10.46
N ILE A 66 9.31 -1.65 10.84
CA ILE A 66 10.49 -0.93 10.36
C ILE A 66 11.74 -1.67 10.84
N GLU A 67 12.61 -2.02 9.90
CA GLU A 67 13.90 -2.65 10.18
C GLU A 67 15.06 -1.67 10.02
N ALA A 68 14.97 -0.78 9.02
CA ALA A 68 15.98 0.25 8.77
C ALA A 68 15.31 1.54 8.28
N THR A 69 15.98 2.66 8.55
CA THR A 69 15.56 4.00 8.10
C THR A 69 16.65 4.62 7.25
N GLY A 70 16.26 5.22 6.14
CA GLY A 70 17.15 6.05 5.32
C GLY A 70 17.47 7.40 5.98
N ALA A 71 18.43 8.11 5.43
CA ALA A 71 18.81 9.42 5.92
C ALA A 71 17.63 10.40 5.96
N GLY A 72 17.54 11.22 7.00
CA GLY A 72 16.49 12.24 7.16
C GLY A 72 15.18 11.72 7.75
N VAL A 73 14.99 10.43 7.96
CA VAL A 73 13.81 9.87 8.65
C VAL A 73 13.99 10.00 10.16
N THR A 74 13.25 10.90 10.79
CA THR A 74 13.31 11.18 12.24
C THR A 74 12.02 10.85 12.98
N ALA A 75 10.90 10.75 12.28
CA ALA A 75 9.57 10.53 12.88
C ALA A 75 9.24 9.05 13.13
N MET A 76 10.10 8.14 12.66
CA MET A 76 9.89 6.69 12.75
C MET A 76 11.16 6.00 13.24
N SER A 77 11.01 4.85 13.89
CA SER A 77 12.12 4.08 14.48
C SER A 77 12.01 2.58 14.15
N ALA A 78 13.17 1.91 14.20
CA ALA A 78 13.23 0.45 14.06
C ALA A 78 12.36 -0.25 15.12
N GLY A 79 11.71 -1.33 14.73
CA GLY A 79 10.75 -2.10 15.53
C GLY A 79 9.32 -1.57 15.50
N GLN A 80 9.09 -0.32 15.12
CA GLN A 80 7.75 0.26 15.03
C GLN A 80 6.90 -0.47 14.00
N ARG A 81 5.66 -0.83 14.38
CA ARG A 81 4.69 -1.45 13.48
C ARG A 81 4.01 -0.40 12.65
N VAL A 82 3.92 -0.66 11.35
CA VAL A 82 3.42 0.32 10.37
C VAL A 82 2.65 -0.36 9.25
N GLY A 83 1.83 0.45 8.56
CA GLY A 83 1.12 0.07 7.35
C GLY A 83 1.53 0.90 6.15
N VAL A 84 1.59 0.28 4.97
CA VAL A 84 1.85 0.94 3.68
C VAL A 84 0.69 0.67 2.73
N PRO A 85 -0.05 1.73 2.33
CA PRO A 85 -1.19 1.62 1.41
C PRO A 85 -0.77 1.76 -0.06
N TRP A 86 -1.79 1.81 -0.94
CA TRP A 86 -1.64 2.00 -2.38
C TRP A 86 -0.86 3.26 -2.77
N LEU A 87 -1.18 4.42 -2.18
CA LEU A 87 -0.46 5.67 -2.46
C LEU A 87 0.91 5.64 -1.79
N GLY A 88 1.94 5.33 -2.55
CA GLY A 88 3.31 5.15 -2.07
C GLY A 88 4.11 6.44 -1.97
N SER A 89 3.86 7.43 -2.84
CA SER A 89 4.40 8.79 -2.71
C SER A 89 3.71 9.77 -3.65
N THR A 90 3.96 11.07 -3.46
CA THR A 90 3.45 12.16 -4.32
C THR A 90 4.52 13.19 -4.61
N CYS A 91 4.32 14.01 -5.65
CA CYS A 91 5.30 15.00 -6.07
C CYS A 91 5.51 16.16 -5.09
N GLY A 92 4.60 16.39 -4.13
CA GLY A 92 4.66 17.43 -3.11
C GLY A 92 4.49 18.88 -3.62
N ARG A 93 4.43 19.12 -4.95
CA ARG A 93 4.50 20.47 -5.56
C ARG A 93 3.35 20.83 -6.49
N CYS A 94 2.54 19.88 -6.92
CA CYS A 94 1.40 20.19 -7.77
C CYS A 94 0.27 20.84 -6.94
N ARG A 95 -0.69 21.45 -7.65
CA ARG A 95 -1.84 22.13 -7.02
C ARG A 95 -2.60 21.24 -6.02
N HIS A 96 -2.61 19.94 -6.24
CA HIS A 96 -3.31 19.00 -5.39
C HIS A 96 -2.52 18.72 -4.11
N CYS A 97 -1.22 18.48 -4.20
CA CYS A 97 -0.36 18.29 -3.03
C CYS A 97 -0.32 19.53 -2.15
N LEU A 98 -0.18 20.72 -2.75
CA LEU A 98 -0.12 21.98 -2.00
C LEU A 98 -1.38 22.32 -1.20
N ARG A 99 -2.53 21.73 -1.55
CA ARG A 99 -3.80 21.91 -0.79
C ARG A 99 -4.18 20.69 0.06
N GLY A 100 -3.27 19.71 0.27
CA GLY A 100 -3.54 18.53 1.07
C GLY A 100 -4.47 17.50 0.40
N ALA A 101 -4.56 17.50 -0.93
CA ALA A 101 -5.33 16.54 -1.71
C ALA A 101 -4.39 15.60 -2.49
N GLU A 102 -3.44 14.99 -1.79
CA GLU A 102 -2.36 14.18 -2.37
C GLU A 102 -2.85 12.97 -3.17
N ASN A 103 -4.03 12.44 -2.83
CA ASN A 103 -4.67 11.38 -3.60
C ASN A 103 -5.02 11.78 -5.05
N LEU A 104 -4.97 13.08 -5.37
CA LEU A 104 -5.18 13.66 -6.70
C LEU A 104 -3.88 14.18 -7.32
N CYS A 105 -2.72 13.77 -6.82
CA CYS A 105 -1.42 14.21 -7.32
C CYS A 105 -1.30 13.96 -8.84
N ASP A 106 -0.71 14.93 -9.56
CA ASP A 106 -0.50 14.80 -11.01
C ASP A 106 0.60 13.79 -11.38
N ALA A 107 1.48 13.42 -10.41
CA ALA A 107 2.56 12.45 -10.59
C ALA A 107 2.69 11.57 -9.32
N PRO A 108 1.72 10.71 -9.03
CA PRO A 108 1.76 9.83 -7.88
C PRO A 108 2.64 8.60 -8.15
N VAL A 109 3.17 7.99 -7.10
CA VAL A 109 3.81 6.68 -7.14
C VAL A 109 2.94 5.71 -6.36
N PHE A 110 2.68 4.52 -6.92
CA PHE A 110 1.79 3.53 -6.33
C PHE A 110 2.54 2.27 -5.93
N THR A 111 2.33 1.84 -4.69
CA THR A 111 2.89 0.61 -4.11
C THR A 111 2.32 -0.62 -4.82
N GLY A 112 3.18 -1.55 -5.24
CA GLY A 112 2.77 -2.74 -5.98
C GLY A 112 2.30 -2.47 -7.42
N TYR A 113 2.69 -1.31 -7.99
CA TYR A 113 2.34 -0.96 -9.37
C TYR A 113 3.47 -0.18 -10.07
N THR A 114 3.76 1.04 -9.64
CA THR A 114 4.86 1.85 -10.20
C THR A 114 6.13 1.78 -9.35
N ARG A 115 6.04 1.17 -8.18
CA ARG A 115 7.15 0.70 -7.34
C ARG A 115 6.82 -0.68 -6.77
N ASP A 116 7.84 -1.40 -6.30
CA ASP A 116 7.65 -2.71 -5.68
C ASP A 116 6.80 -2.63 -4.42
N GLY A 117 5.99 -3.65 -4.20
CA GLY A 117 5.04 -3.80 -3.11
C GLY A 117 5.40 -4.90 -2.12
N GLY A 118 4.36 -5.49 -1.52
CA GLY A 118 4.45 -6.31 -0.32
C GLY A 118 4.37 -7.82 -0.52
N PHE A 119 4.30 -8.35 -1.74
CA PHE A 119 4.37 -9.82 -1.93
C PHE A 119 5.82 -10.30 -1.87
N ALA A 120 6.52 -9.93 -0.80
CA ALA A 120 7.90 -10.23 -0.50
C ALA A 120 8.14 -10.28 1.01
N GLU A 121 9.34 -10.66 1.44
CA GLU A 121 9.73 -10.64 2.85
C GLU A 121 9.99 -9.21 3.35
N TYR A 122 10.44 -8.32 2.46
CA TYR A 122 10.74 -6.91 2.78
C TYR A 122 10.26 -6.00 1.66
N CYS A 123 9.98 -4.75 2.02
CA CYS A 123 9.76 -3.66 1.06
C CYS A 123 10.38 -2.35 1.56
N VAL A 124 10.54 -1.40 0.65
CA VAL A 124 10.94 -0.02 0.95
C VAL A 124 9.78 0.91 0.65
N ALA A 125 9.54 1.88 1.52
CA ALA A 125 8.45 2.86 1.39
C ALA A 125 8.91 4.27 1.77
N ASP A 126 8.33 5.30 1.13
CA ASP A 126 8.49 6.70 1.52
C ASP A 126 7.89 6.91 2.92
N ALA A 127 8.69 7.37 3.88
CA ALA A 127 8.28 7.51 5.27
C ALA A 127 7.07 8.43 5.47
N ARG A 128 6.79 9.34 4.54
CA ARG A 128 5.62 10.23 4.58
C ARG A 128 4.31 9.49 4.28
N PHE A 129 4.38 8.33 3.65
CA PHE A 129 3.25 7.50 3.24
C PHE A 129 3.22 6.16 3.99
N VAL A 130 3.91 6.10 5.12
CA VAL A 130 3.90 4.98 6.06
C VAL A 130 3.15 5.41 7.32
N PHE A 131 2.20 4.60 7.77
CA PHE A 131 1.29 4.95 8.86
C PHE A 131 1.52 4.07 10.08
N PRO A 132 1.75 4.65 11.28
CA PRO A 132 1.84 3.88 12.51
C PRO A 132 0.59 3.04 12.76
N LEU A 133 0.78 1.79 13.14
CA LEU A 133 -0.28 0.87 13.52
C LEU A 133 -0.10 0.44 14.99
N PRO A 134 -1.20 0.05 15.67
CA PRO A 134 -1.10 -0.52 17.01
C PRO A 134 -0.20 -1.77 17.03
N ASP A 135 0.57 -1.95 18.10
CA ASP A 135 1.38 -3.16 18.29
C ASP A 135 0.54 -4.42 18.49
N GLY A 136 -0.64 -4.26 19.05
CA GLY A 136 -1.63 -5.34 19.21
C GLY A 136 -2.43 -5.61 17.93
N GLY A 137 -3.07 -6.77 17.89
CA GLY A 137 -3.92 -7.21 16.78
C GLY A 137 -3.19 -8.05 15.74
N ASP A 138 -3.99 -8.83 15.03
CA ASP A 138 -3.53 -9.71 13.96
C ASP A 138 -3.14 -8.88 12.72
N PRO A 139 -1.91 -8.98 12.20
CA PRO A 139 -1.51 -8.27 10.98
C PRO A 139 -2.36 -8.65 9.77
N VAL A 140 -2.86 -9.88 9.71
CA VAL A 140 -3.73 -10.35 8.62
C VAL A 140 -5.07 -9.62 8.64
N ALA A 141 -5.62 -9.34 9.82
CA ALA A 141 -6.86 -8.57 9.98
C ALA A 141 -6.67 -7.06 9.72
N LEU A 142 -5.46 -6.54 9.94
CA LEU A 142 -5.14 -5.11 9.70
C LEU A 142 -4.88 -4.79 8.23
N ALA A 143 -4.30 -5.73 7.46
CA ALA A 143 -3.89 -5.49 6.09
C ALA A 143 -5.02 -4.97 5.18
N PRO A 144 -6.24 -5.54 5.14
CA PRO A 144 -7.33 -5.03 4.30
C PRO A 144 -7.78 -3.60 4.65
N LEU A 145 -7.50 -3.13 5.87
CA LEU A 145 -7.85 -1.77 6.28
C LEU A 145 -7.05 -0.72 5.51
N LEU A 146 -5.88 -1.08 4.97
CA LEU A 146 -4.99 -0.18 4.22
C LEU A 146 -5.44 0.09 2.77
N CYS A 147 -6.45 -0.65 2.28
CA CYS A 147 -7.08 -0.40 0.99
C CYS A 147 -8.61 -0.34 1.14
N ALA A 148 -9.26 -1.48 1.29
CA ALA A 148 -10.72 -1.58 1.36
C ALA A 148 -11.30 -0.79 2.56
N GLY A 149 -10.68 -0.87 3.72
CA GLY A 149 -11.07 -0.11 4.91
C GLY A 149 -10.93 1.40 4.70
N LEU A 150 -9.78 1.85 4.20
CA LEU A 150 -9.50 3.26 3.91
C LEU A 150 -10.49 3.84 2.91
N ILE A 151 -10.74 3.15 1.80
CA ILE A 151 -11.68 3.58 0.75
C ILE A 151 -13.11 3.60 1.28
N GLY A 152 -13.52 2.56 1.99
CA GLY A 152 -14.83 2.48 2.62
C GLY A 152 -15.05 3.61 3.62
N TYR A 153 -14.12 3.82 4.54
CA TYR A 153 -14.18 4.91 5.51
C TYR A 153 -14.28 6.29 4.84
N ARG A 154 -13.46 6.54 3.80
CA ARG A 154 -13.54 7.78 3.04
C ARG A 154 -14.90 7.97 2.38
N ALA A 155 -15.45 6.94 1.74
CA ALA A 155 -16.77 6.99 1.12
C ALA A 155 -17.87 7.31 2.15
N LEU A 156 -17.83 6.67 3.32
CA LEU A 156 -18.76 6.95 4.42
C LEU A 156 -18.67 8.39 4.90
N LYS A 157 -17.44 8.91 5.08
CA LYS A 157 -17.24 10.32 5.46
C LYS A 157 -17.79 11.30 4.43
N LEU A 158 -17.66 10.99 3.14
CA LEU A 158 -18.20 11.83 2.05
C LEU A 158 -19.72 11.75 1.94
N ALA A 159 -20.31 10.59 2.24
CA ALA A 159 -21.77 10.44 2.28
C ALA A 159 -22.41 11.24 3.40
N GLY A 160 -21.67 11.51 4.48
CA GLY A 160 -22.17 12.25 5.64
C GLY A 160 -23.10 11.41 6.53
N PRO A 161 -23.71 12.01 7.55
CA PRO A 161 -24.65 11.35 8.44
C PRO A 161 -25.91 10.93 7.70
N ALA A 162 -26.32 9.68 7.86
CA ALA A 162 -27.52 9.13 7.25
C ALA A 162 -28.11 8.03 8.14
N GLU A 163 -29.45 7.99 8.24
CA GLU A 163 -30.16 6.91 8.95
C GLU A 163 -30.18 5.59 8.16
N ARG A 164 -30.07 5.67 6.84
CA ARG A 164 -30.07 4.53 5.93
C ARG A 164 -29.08 4.75 4.82
N ILE A 165 -28.25 3.74 4.54
CA ILE A 165 -27.23 3.77 3.49
C ILE A 165 -27.47 2.59 2.56
N GLY A 166 -27.54 2.86 1.25
CA GLY A 166 -27.57 1.85 0.21
C GLY A 166 -26.14 1.54 -0.24
N LEU A 167 -25.81 0.25 -0.36
CA LEU A 167 -24.52 -0.23 -0.88
C LEU A 167 -24.76 -0.98 -2.21
N TRP A 168 -24.08 -0.58 -3.26
CA TRP A 168 -24.09 -1.26 -4.55
C TRP A 168 -22.81 -2.06 -4.72
N GLY A 169 -22.92 -3.40 -4.67
CA GLY A 169 -21.82 -4.34 -4.53
C GLY A 169 -21.46 -4.57 -3.05
N PHE A 170 -21.11 -5.80 -2.70
CA PHE A 170 -20.80 -6.21 -1.33
C PHE A 170 -19.45 -6.93 -1.27
N GLY A 171 -18.39 -6.23 -1.71
CA GLY A 171 -16.99 -6.66 -1.58
C GLY A 171 -16.38 -6.22 -0.25
N ALA A 172 -15.06 -6.31 -0.14
CA ALA A 172 -14.30 -6.05 1.10
C ALA A 172 -14.65 -4.67 1.73
N ALA A 173 -14.74 -3.60 0.93
CA ALA A 173 -15.03 -2.26 1.44
C ALA A 173 -16.42 -2.19 2.08
N ALA A 174 -17.47 -2.70 1.41
CA ALA A 174 -18.82 -2.71 1.94
C ALA A 174 -18.95 -3.60 3.18
N HIS A 175 -18.27 -4.75 3.17
CA HIS A 175 -18.24 -5.68 4.30
C HIS A 175 -17.61 -5.05 5.56
N ILE A 176 -16.52 -4.30 5.41
CA ILE A 176 -15.89 -3.56 6.51
C ILE A 176 -16.78 -2.41 6.99
N LEU A 177 -17.46 -1.71 6.07
CA LEU A 177 -18.33 -0.58 6.43
C LEU A 177 -19.55 -0.98 7.28
N CYS A 178 -20.03 -2.20 7.14
CA CYS A 178 -21.19 -2.69 7.88
C CYS A 178 -20.88 -3.04 9.34
N GLN A 179 -19.61 -3.03 9.74
CA GLN A 179 -19.14 -3.33 11.11
C GLN A 179 -18.96 -2.05 11.92
#